data_d8d0be6b213ae615104fbc17ab83923f
#
_entry.id   d8d0be6b213ae615104fbc17ab83923f
#
_cell.length_a   1.000
_cell.length_b   1.000
_cell.length_c   1.000
_cell.angle_alpha   90.00
_cell.angle_beta   90.00
_cell.angle_gamma   90.00
#
_symmetry.space_group_name_H-M   'P 1'
#
loop_
_entity.id
_entity.type
_entity.pdbx_description
1 polymer ?
#
loop_
_entity_poly.entity_id
_entity_poly.type
_entity_poly.pdbx_seq_one_letter_code
_entity_poly.pdbx_strand_id
1 'polypeptide(L)'
;MHLRQLRYFVAIARQRHFARAAEECGVSQPTLSAGLSALEADLGHRLVERDRRFAGLTSHGEAILPWAEQILGAVGSMASTLSASAAPLGGEFSLMAIPAAQSLTGRFGEALLRRNPGLSLSVRSATSREIDRALHAFECDAGLTYLDHEPPANTLSIALDAERYLFVTRADGIDAAVTEASWQMIASTPLCLLHQSMQFRRILDARMAALGTSIVPRAVADSYVVLLDMVRSGRFSTIIPHSYGELLQGLDWARFLPIADEGDARRIGLVVMNRSPLSAVVQAGLSAARDLVLEQV
;
A
#
# COMPACT_ATOMS: atom_id res chain seq x y z
N MET A 1 26.03 -21.28 5.23
CA MET A 1 24.95 -20.25 5.28
C MET A 1 23.83 -20.72 6.22
N HIS A 2 23.38 -19.87 7.17
CA HIS A 2 22.33 -20.16 8.14
C HIS A 2 21.22 -19.08 8.06
N LEU A 3 19.97 -19.46 8.33
CA LEU A 3 18.82 -18.53 8.36
C LEU A 3 19.03 -17.32 9.29
N ARG A 4 19.72 -17.54 10.42
CA ARG A 4 20.06 -16.47 11.34
C ARG A 4 20.98 -15.41 10.73
N GLN A 5 21.93 -15.83 9.90
CA GLN A 5 22.82 -14.91 9.19
C GLN A 5 22.06 -14.08 8.15
N LEU A 6 21.10 -14.68 7.43
CA LEU A 6 20.19 -13.94 6.52
C LEU A 6 19.33 -12.91 7.30
N ARG A 7 18.79 -13.29 8.49
CA ARG A 7 18.09 -12.33 9.36
C ARG A 7 18.97 -11.13 9.72
N TYR A 8 20.22 -11.36 10.10
CA TYR A 8 21.13 -10.27 10.42
C TYR A 8 21.37 -9.35 9.23
N PHE A 9 21.59 -9.92 8.05
CA PHE A 9 21.80 -9.15 6.84
C PHE A 9 20.56 -8.30 6.50
N VAL A 10 19.36 -8.88 6.50
CA VAL A 10 18.09 -8.16 6.23
C VAL A 10 17.85 -7.07 7.26
N ALA A 11 18.06 -7.34 8.56
CA ALA A 11 17.93 -6.32 9.59
C ALA A 11 18.91 -5.16 9.39
N ILE A 12 20.16 -5.41 9.02
CA ILE A 12 21.14 -4.37 8.70
C ILE A 12 20.70 -3.54 7.49
N ALA A 13 20.23 -4.17 6.43
CA ALA A 13 19.76 -3.50 5.23
C ALA A 13 18.58 -2.57 5.52
N ARG A 14 17.65 -3.03 6.37
CA ARG A 14 16.44 -2.30 6.77
C ARG A 14 16.75 -1.14 7.72
N GLN A 15 17.50 -1.40 8.78
CA GLN A 15 17.81 -0.41 9.82
C GLN A 15 18.89 0.59 9.40
N ARG A 16 19.72 0.24 8.41
CA ARG A 16 20.88 1.03 7.98
C ARG A 16 21.81 1.43 9.13
N HIS A 17 21.77 0.63 10.21
CA HIS A 17 22.50 0.90 11.45
C HIS A 17 22.73 -0.39 12.23
N PHE A 18 24.01 -0.78 12.43
CA PHE A 18 24.38 -2.05 13.05
C PHE A 18 23.83 -2.25 14.48
N ALA A 19 23.85 -1.22 15.32
CA ALA A 19 23.36 -1.35 16.70
C ALA A 19 21.84 -1.57 16.72
N ARG A 20 21.07 -0.80 15.95
CA ARG A 20 19.60 -1.00 15.84
C ARG A 20 19.23 -2.36 15.28
N ALA A 21 19.96 -2.82 14.25
CA ALA A 21 19.77 -4.16 13.69
C ALA A 21 20.07 -5.26 14.72
N ALA A 22 21.06 -5.06 15.58
CA ALA A 22 21.39 -5.99 16.65
C ALA A 22 20.28 -6.04 17.71
N GLU A 23 19.73 -4.90 18.12
CA GLU A 23 18.56 -4.79 18.99
C GLU A 23 17.35 -5.51 18.41
N GLU A 24 17.01 -5.27 17.14
CA GLU A 24 15.92 -5.95 16.42
C GLU A 24 16.10 -7.47 16.42
N CYS A 25 17.34 -7.94 16.26
CA CYS A 25 17.67 -9.37 16.25
C CYS A 25 17.83 -9.99 17.65
N GLY A 26 17.77 -9.20 18.73
CA GLY A 26 17.96 -9.67 20.11
C GLY A 26 19.39 -10.16 20.39
N VAL A 27 20.41 -9.56 19.77
CA VAL A 27 21.81 -9.96 19.91
C VAL A 27 22.73 -8.75 20.12
N SER A 28 23.99 -9.02 20.53
CA SER A 28 25.00 -7.96 20.59
C SER A 28 25.47 -7.55 19.18
N GLN A 29 25.86 -6.29 19.01
CA GLN A 29 26.42 -5.81 17.74
C GLN A 29 27.63 -6.61 17.23
N PRO A 30 28.59 -7.06 18.10
CA PRO A 30 29.66 -7.96 17.67
C PRO A 30 29.15 -9.29 17.11
N THR A 31 28.11 -9.87 17.74
CA THR A 31 27.48 -11.13 17.27
C THR A 31 26.84 -10.95 15.90
N LEU A 32 26.10 -9.86 15.72
CA LEU A 32 25.48 -9.54 14.42
C LEU A 32 26.54 -9.33 13.33
N SER A 33 27.60 -8.57 13.64
CA SER A 33 28.69 -8.31 12.69
C SER A 33 29.47 -9.58 12.33
N ALA A 34 29.71 -10.46 13.28
CA ALA A 34 30.34 -11.76 13.04
C ALA A 34 29.46 -12.65 12.15
N GLY A 35 28.15 -12.66 12.40
CA GLY A 35 27.17 -13.39 11.58
C GLY A 35 27.09 -12.88 10.15
N LEU A 36 27.14 -11.55 9.94
CA LEU A 36 27.21 -10.97 8.60
C LEU A 36 28.53 -11.36 7.90
N SER A 37 29.66 -11.26 8.59
CA SER A 37 30.97 -11.63 8.02
C SER A 37 31.01 -13.11 7.63
N ALA A 38 30.39 -14.00 8.41
CA ALA A 38 30.29 -15.41 8.08
C ALA A 38 29.40 -15.64 6.83
N LEU A 39 28.29 -14.88 6.69
CA LEU A 39 27.45 -14.93 5.49
C LEU A 39 28.24 -14.48 4.24
N GLU A 40 28.95 -13.37 4.35
CA GLU A 40 29.80 -12.83 3.27
C GLU A 40 30.91 -13.83 2.88
N ALA A 41 31.50 -14.51 3.85
CA ALA A 41 32.48 -15.55 3.60
C ALA A 41 31.90 -16.79 2.90
N ASP A 42 30.70 -17.23 3.32
CA ASP A 42 29.98 -18.34 2.68
C ASP A 42 29.61 -18.04 1.23
N LEU A 43 29.25 -16.78 0.92
CA LEU A 43 28.87 -16.33 -0.42
C LEU A 43 30.06 -15.88 -1.28
N GLY A 44 31.23 -15.68 -0.68
CA GLY A 44 32.44 -15.22 -1.37
C GLY A 44 32.41 -13.73 -1.76
N HIS A 45 31.41 -12.97 -1.32
CA HIS A 45 31.23 -11.57 -1.69
C HIS A 45 30.83 -10.72 -0.48
N ARG A 46 31.28 -9.46 -0.43
CA ARG A 46 30.79 -8.50 0.53
C ARG A 46 29.39 -8.05 0.13
N LEU A 47 28.49 -7.96 1.12
CA LEU A 47 27.10 -7.53 0.94
C LEU A 47 26.86 -6.11 1.46
N VAL A 48 27.69 -5.66 2.41
CA VAL A 48 27.57 -4.35 3.04
C VAL A 48 28.87 -3.58 2.88
N GLU A 49 28.75 -2.33 2.42
CA GLU A 49 29.86 -1.38 2.40
C GLU A 49 30.13 -0.90 3.83
N ARG A 50 31.37 -1.11 4.29
CA ARG A 50 31.79 -0.78 5.64
C ARG A 50 32.90 0.27 5.60
N ASP A 51 32.59 1.47 6.07
CA ASP A 51 33.57 2.44 6.51
C ASP A 51 33.14 2.86 7.91
N ARG A 52 33.80 2.47 8.97
CA ARG A 52 33.47 2.71 10.41
C ARG A 52 31.97 2.74 10.80
N ARG A 53 31.04 2.91 9.84
CA ARG A 53 29.57 2.89 9.94
C ARG A 53 28.98 2.22 8.72
N PHE A 54 27.67 1.94 8.71
CA PHE A 54 26.94 1.48 7.53
C PHE A 54 26.99 2.58 6.46
N ALA A 55 27.62 2.29 5.32
CA ALA A 55 27.72 3.20 4.18
C ALA A 55 26.67 2.88 3.10
N GLY A 56 26.27 1.61 2.97
CA GLY A 56 25.30 1.14 1.99
C GLY A 56 25.35 -0.38 1.82
N LEU A 57 24.55 -0.90 0.91
CA LEU A 57 24.70 -2.23 0.38
C LEU A 57 25.67 -2.18 -0.82
N THR A 58 26.43 -3.25 -1.02
CA THR A 58 27.15 -3.44 -2.27
C THR A 58 26.18 -3.86 -3.38
N SER A 59 26.60 -3.84 -4.63
CA SER A 59 25.81 -4.38 -5.75
C SER A 59 25.40 -5.84 -5.53
N HIS A 60 26.25 -6.65 -4.91
CA HIS A 60 25.93 -8.02 -4.51
C HIS A 60 24.90 -8.04 -3.37
N GLY A 61 25.00 -7.12 -2.39
CA GLY A 61 24.03 -6.97 -1.32
C GLY A 61 22.65 -6.62 -1.84
N GLU A 62 22.56 -5.66 -2.76
CA GLU A 62 21.30 -5.29 -3.40
C GLU A 62 20.68 -6.46 -4.19
N ALA A 63 21.50 -7.24 -4.91
CA ALA A 63 21.04 -8.40 -5.67
C ALA A 63 20.56 -9.56 -4.78
N ILE A 64 21.18 -9.76 -3.60
CA ILE A 64 20.87 -10.88 -2.69
C ILE A 64 19.75 -10.54 -1.70
N LEU A 65 19.54 -9.25 -1.39
CA LEU A 65 18.54 -8.82 -0.39
C LEU A 65 17.14 -9.39 -0.68
N PRO A 66 16.57 -9.30 -1.90
CA PRO A 66 15.25 -9.86 -2.18
C PRO A 66 15.18 -11.39 -1.94
N TRP A 67 16.24 -12.11 -2.25
CA TRP A 67 16.31 -13.56 -2.00
C TRP A 67 16.35 -13.88 -0.52
N ALA A 68 17.13 -13.12 0.27
CA ALA A 68 17.19 -13.30 1.71
C ALA A 68 15.83 -13.05 2.38
N GLU A 69 15.13 -12.01 1.98
CA GLU A 69 13.77 -11.68 2.44
C GLU A 69 12.78 -12.77 2.05
N GLN A 70 12.84 -13.26 0.80
CA GLN A 70 12.00 -14.35 0.32
C GLN A 70 12.18 -15.64 1.14
N ILE A 71 13.42 -16.03 1.41
CA ILE A 71 13.74 -17.23 2.22
C ILE A 71 13.16 -17.07 3.64
N LEU A 72 13.37 -15.91 4.28
CA LEU A 72 12.87 -15.67 5.63
C LEU A 72 11.34 -15.63 5.67
N GLY A 73 10.70 -15.03 4.67
CA GLY A 73 9.24 -15.03 4.52
C GLY A 73 8.67 -16.44 4.34
N ALA A 74 9.33 -17.29 3.54
CA ALA A 74 8.93 -18.68 3.36
C ALA A 74 9.01 -19.49 4.68
N VAL A 75 10.06 -19.27 5.48
CA VAL A 75 10.21 -19.89 6.81
C VAL A 75 9.10 -19.43 7.76
N GLY A 76 8.77 -18.14 7.77
CA GLY A 76 7.65 -17.60 8.55
C GLY A 76 6.32 -18.23 8.13
N SER A 77 6.07 -18.38 6.83
CA SER A 77 4.88 -19.03 6.29
C SER A 77 4.77 -20.52 6.67
N MET A 78 5.90 -21.22 6.68
CA MET A 78 5.94 -22.62 7.13
C MET A 78 5.54 -22.74 8.60
N ALA A 79 6.04 -21.87 9.47
CA ALA A 79 5.68 -21.87 10.88
C ALA A 79 4.18 -21.59 11.09
N SER A 80 3.61 -20.62 10.36
CA SER A 80 2.17 -20.29 10.42
C SER A 80 1.28 -21.44 9.93
N THR A 81 1.71 -22.19 8.91
CA THR A 81 0.97 -23.35 8.40
C THR A 81 0.86 -24.47 9.44
N LEU A 82 1.91 -24.70 10.20
CA LEU A 82 1.89 -25.71 11.29
C LEU A 82 0.97 -25.28 12.45
N SER A 83 0.93 -24.00 12.76
CA SER A 83 0.07 -23.45 13.81
C SER A 83 -1.42 -23.51 13.44
N ALA A 84 -1.77 -23.38 12.17
CA ALA A 84 -3.16 -23.38 11.68
C ALA A 84 -3.84 -24.76 11.76
N SER A 85 -3.11 -25.85 11.93
CA SER A 85 -3.69 -27.21 11.99
C SER A 85 -4.20 -27.62 13.38
N ALA A 86 -3.89 -26.86 14.46
CA ALA A 86 -4.22 -27.27 15.83
C ALA A 86 -4.86 -26.16 16.70
N ALA A 87 -4.88 -24.90 16.24
CA ALA A 87 -5.44 -23.76 16.98
C ALA A 87 -6.11 -22.77 16.02
N PRO A 88 -7.00 -21.85 16.50
CA PRO A 88 -7.49 -20.75 15.71
C PRO A 88 -6.33 -19.98 15.07
N LEU A 89 -6.50 -19.60 13.79
CA LEU A 89 -5.50 -18.83 13.06
C LEU A 89 -5.18 -17.54 13.84
N GLY A 90 -3.92 -17.36 14.23
CA GLY A 90 -3.43 -16.24 15.02
C GLY A 90 -2.26 -15.52 14.32
N GLY A 91 -1.87 -14.38 14.88
CA GLY A 91 -0.80 -13.54 14.36
C GLY A 91 -1.29 -12.22 13.77
N GLU A 92 -0.44 -11.53 13.01
CA GLU A 92 -0.76 -10.27 12.35
C GLU A 92 -0.94 -10.48 10.85
N PHE A 93 -1.99 -9.89 10.28
CA PHE A 93 -2.15 -9.71 8.85
C PHE A 93 -1.65 -8.31 8.47
N SER A 94 -0.56 -8.23 7.73
CA SER A 94 0.04 -6.98 7.30
C SER A 94 -0.50 -6.56 5.93
N LEU A 95 -1.27 -5.47 5.91
CA LEU A 95 -1.89 -4.89 4.72
C LEU A 95 -1.25 -3.54 4.38
N MET A 96 -0.89 -3.35 3.13
CA MET A 96 -0.54 -2.03 2.61
C MET A 96 -1.61 -1.56 1.62
N ALA A 97 -2.01 -0.29 1.72
CA ALA A 97 -3.06 0.27 0.87
C ALA A 97 -2.64 1.60 0.24
N ILE A 98 -2.90 1.77 -1.05
CA ILE A 98 -2.79 3.09 -1.67
C ILE A 98 -3.82 4.04 -1.04
N PRO A 99 -3.57 5.36 -0.99
CA PRO A 99 -4.54 6.30 -0.42
C PRO A 99 -5.95 6.14 -0.97
N ALA A 100 -6.08 5.90 -2.28
CA ALA A 100 -7.38 5.72 -2.93
C ALA A 100 -8.17 4.50 -2.40
N ALA A 101 -7.50 3.45 -1.94
CA ALA A 101 -8.12 2.22 -1.46
C ALA A 101 -8.31 2.17 0.07
N GLN A 102 -7.90 3.20 0.81
CA GLN A 102 -7.99 3.18 2.28
C GLN A 102 -9.44 3.11 2.79
N SER A 103 -10.41 3.68 2.07
CA SER A 103 -11.84 3.58 2.40
C SER A 103 -12.37 2.15 2.39
N LEU A 104 -11.70 1.23 1.68
CA LEU A 104 -12.06 -0.19 1.63
C LEU A 104 -11.49 -1.00 2.79
N THR A 105 -10.50 -0.46 3.53
CA THR A 105 -9.78 -1.21 4.57
C THR A 105 -10.67 -1.60 5.75
N GLY A 106 -11.68 -0.77 6.10
CA GLY A 106 -12.62 -1.06 7.19
C GLY A 106 -13.46 -2.31 6.90
N ARG A 107 -14.07 -2.37 5.73
CA ARG A 107 -14.89 -3.51 5.27
C ARG A 107 -14.04 -4.78 5.16
N PHE A 108 -12.84 -4.66 4.58
CA PHE A 108 -11.91 -5.79 4.49
C PHE A 108 -11.47 -6.29 5.88
N GLY A 109 -11.13 -5.38 6.78
CA GLY A 109 -10.73 -5.70 8.14
C GLY A 109 -11.84 -6.41 8.93
N GLU A 110 -13.07 -5.92 8.82
CA GLU A 110 -14.22 -6.58 9.44
C GLU A 110 -14.41 -8.02 8.91
N ALA A 111 -14.42 -8.21 7.60
CA ALA A 111 -14.59 -9.53 6.99
C ALA A 111 -13.45 -10.49 7.38
N LEU A 112 -12.20 -10.01 7.44
CA LEU A 112 -11.04 -10.80 7.85
C LEU A 112 -11.12 -11.22 9.31
N LEU A 113 -11.35 -10.27 10.22
CA LEU A 113 -11.27 -10.49 11.68
C LEU A 113 -12.51 -11.23 12.21
N ARG A 114 -13.69 -11.02 11.61
CA ARG A 114 -14.90 -11.77 11.95
C ARG A 114 -14.72 -13.28 11.80
N ARG A 115 -14.03 -13.73 10.74
CA ARG A 115 -13.74 -15.15 10.51
C ARG A 115 -12.53 -15.67 11.23
N ASN A 116 -11.60 -14.79 11.59
CA ASN A 116 -10.33 -15.16 12.19
C ASN A 116 -10.07 -14.32 13.44
N PRO A 117 -10.78 -14.60 14.55
CA PRO A 117 -10.73 -13.76 15.76
C PRO A 117 -9.35 -13.80 16.46
N GLY A 118 -8.48 -14.72 16.09
CA GLY A 118 -7.10 -14.76 16.59
C GLY A 118 -6.11 -13.91 15.79
N LEU A 119 -6.53 -13.34 14.64
CA LEU A 119 -5.70 -12.42 13.87
C LEU A 119 -5.80 -10.99 14.39
N SER A 120 -4.72 -10.24 14.24
CA SER A 120 -4.73 -8.78 14.24
C SER A 120 -4.49 -8.25 12.83
N LEU A 121 -4.97 -7.04 12.54
CA LEU A 121 -4.77 -6.38 11.25
C LEU A 121 -3.91 -5.14 11.43
N SER A 122 -2.80 -5.07 10.70
CA SER A 122 -1.95 -3.89 10.60
C SER A 122 -2.12 -3.27 9.20
N VAL A 123 -2.48 -1.98 9.12
CA VAL A 123 -2.68 -1.27 7.85
C VAL A 123 -1.69 -0.14 7.72
N ARG A 124 -0.95 -0.10 6.61
CA ARG A 124 -0.04 0.99 6.28
C ARG A 124 -0.43 1.65 4.97
N SER A 125 -0.40 2.98 4.95
CA SER A 125 -0.51 3.75 3.70
C SER A 125 0.79 3.65 2.92
N ALA A 126 0.69 3.42 1.61
CA ALA A 126 1.85 3.29 0.74
C ALA A 126 1.51 3.65 -0.71
N THR A 127 2.53 3.98 -1.50
CA THR A 127 2.40 4.10 -2.95
C THR A 127 2.30 2.71 -3.59
N SER A 128 1.76 2.62 -4.82
CA SER A 128 1.70 1.35 -5.58
C SER A 128 3.08 0.69 -5.75
N ARG A 129 4.13 1.50 -5.93
CA ARG A 129 5.51 1.00 -6.06
C ARG A 129 6.08 0.45 -4.75
N GLU A 130 5.72 1.06 -3.63
CA GLU A 130 6.09 0.53 -2.31
C GLU A 130 5.35 -0.76 -2.00
N ILE A 131 4.07 -0.87 -2.37
CA ILE A 131 3.28 -2.11 -2.26
C ILE A 131 3.92 -3.22 -3.10
N ASP A 132 4.23 -2.95 -4.37
CA ASP A 132 4.87 -3.92 -5.25
C ASP A 132 6.19 -4.43 -4.65
N ARG A 133 7.06 -3.52 -4.22
CA ARG A 133 8.33 -3.88 -3.56
C ARG A 133 8.11 -4.68 -2.27
N ALA A 134 7.19 -4.24 -1.41
CA ALA A 134 6.93 -4.88 -0.12
C ALA A 134 6.34 -6.30 -0.28
N LEU A 135 5.47 -6.52 -1.29
CA LEU A 135 4.97 -7.85 -1.63
C LEU A 135 6.09 -8.78 -2.06
N HIS A 136 6.99 -8.32 -2.93
CA HIS A 136 8.15 -9.10 -3.39
C HIS A 136 9.15 -9.37 -2.26
N ALA A 137 9.33 -8.42 -1.34
CA ALA A 137 10.20 -8.53 -0.17
C ALA A 137 9.55 -9.26 1.03
N PHE A 138 8.30 -9.71 0.91
CA PHE A 138 7.54 -10.32 2.02
C PHE A 138 7.40 -9.42 3.26
N GLU A 139 7.41 -8.12 3.06
CA GLU A 139 7.20 -7.12 4.12
C GLU A 139 5.70 -6.88 4.42
N CYS A 140 4.81 -7.36 3.56
CA CYS A 140 3.36 -7.38 3.77
C CYS A 140 2.74 -8.66 3.20
N ASP A 141 1.58 -9.04 3.72
CA ASP A 141 0.82 -10.21 3.27
C ASP A 141 -0.01 -9.88 2.03
N ALA A 142 -0.52 -8.65 1.93
CA ALA A 142 -1.35 -8.20 0.83
C ALA A 142 -1.22 -6.70 0.58
N GLY A 143 -1.60 -6.30 -0.65
CA GLY A 143 -1.77 -4.91 -1.03
C GLY A 143 -3.20 -4.61 -1.49
N LEU A 144 -3.71 -3.41 -1.20
CA LEU A 144 -4.88 -2.83 -1.85
C LEU A 144 -4.41 -1.78 -2.85
N THR A 145 -4.61 -2.02 -4.14
CA THR A 145 -4.09 -1.18 -5.22
C THR A 145 -4.94 -1.30 -6.49
N TYR A 146 -4.64 -0.49 -7.52
CA TYR A 146 -5.26 -0.62 -8.83
C TYR A 146 -4.84 -1.92 -9.53
N LEU A 147 -5.79 -2.56 -10.20
CA LEU A 147 -5.59 -3.80 -10.94
C LEU A 147 -5.38 -3.58 -12.44
N ASP A 148 -5.80 -2.43 -12.97
CA ASP A 148 -5.80 -2.11 -14.41
C ASP A 148 -4.67 -1.18 -14.83
N HIS A 149 -3.96 -0.60 -13.86
CA HIS A 149 -2.90 0.37 -14.12
C HIS A 149 -1.69 0.07 -13.25
N GLU A 150 -0.54 -0.24 -13.86
CA GLU A 150 0.70 -0.64 -13.19
C GLU A 150 0.46 -1.72 -12.09
N PRO A 151 -0.23 -2.85 -12.38
CA PRO A 151 -0.46 -3.87 -11.36
C PRO A 151 0.86 -4.51 -10.95
N PRO A 152 1.00 -4.92 -9.66
CA PRO A 152 2.18 -5.65 -9.21
C PRO A 152 2.36 -6.96 -10.00
N ALA A 153 3.61 -7.26 -10.38
CA ALA A 153 3.93 -8.45 -11.14
C ALA A 153 3.81 -9.73 -10.30
N ASN A 154 3.49 -10.86 -10.94
CA ASN A 154 3.41 -12.18 -10.31
C ASN A 154 2.51 -12.21 -9.06
N THR A 155 1.32 -11.62 -9.16
CA THR A 155 0.33 -11.58 -8.07
C THR A 155 -0.96 -12.30 -8.44
N LEU A 156 -1.68 -12.76 -7.41
CA LEU A 156 -3.10 -13.11 -7.47
C LEU A 156 -3.89 -11.90 -7.03
N SER A 157 -4.99 -11.59 -7.70
CA SER A 157 -5.82 -10.43 -7.38
C SER A 157 -7.30 -10.77 -7.27
N ILE A 158 -8.00 -10.03 -6.42
CA ILE A 158 -9.46 -10.04 -6.29
C ILE A 158 -9.93 -8.60 -6.39
N ALA A 159 -10.73 -8.28 -7.41
CA ALA A 159 -11.34 -6.96 -7.54
C ALA A 159 -12.38 -6.75 -6.43
N LEU A 160 -12.30 -5.62 -5.74
CA LEU A 160 -13.18 -5.27 -4.64
C LEU A 160 -14.09 -4.10 -4.97
N ASP A 161 -13.67 -3.22 -5.87
CA ASP A 161 -14.40 -2.02 -6.23
C ASP A 161 -14.07 -1.56 -7.66
N ALA A 162 -15.02 -0.86 -8.26
CA ALA A 162 -14.86 -0.17 -9.54
C ALA A 162 -14.87 1.34 -9.27
N GLU A 163 -13.70 1.91 -9.05
CA GLU A 163 -13.52 3.29 -8.62
C GLU A 163 -13.98 4.29 -9.68
N ARG A 164 -14.75 5.27 -9.22
CA ARG A 164 -15.14 6.51 -9.90
C ARG A 164 -14.66 7.70 -9.09
N TYR A 165 -14.79 8.90 -9.64
CA TYR A 165 -14.25 10.10 -9.03
C TYR A 165 -15.35 11.10 -8.67
N LEU A 166 -15.12 11.83 -7.56
CA LEU A 166 -15.93 12.93 -7.12
C LEU A 166 -15.09 14.20 -7.09
N PHE A 167 -15.63 15.28 -7.66
CA PHE A 167 -15.11 16.62 -7.45
C PHE A 167 -15.68 17.14 -6.12
N VAL A 168 -14.82 17.63 -5.25
CA VAL A 168 -15.17 18.13 -3.93
C VAL A 168 -14.83 19.60 -3.81
N THR A 169 -15.83 20.39 -3.41
CA THR A 169 -15.69 21.83 -3.20
C THR A 169 -16.52 22.26 -1.98
N ARG A 170 -16.34 23.49 -1.49
CA ARG A 170 -17.23 24.02 -0.46
C ARG A 170 -18.66 24.15 -0.97
N ALA A 171 -19.62 23.95 -0.08
CA ALA A 171 -21.04 24.02 -0.42
C ALA A 171 -21.47 25.43 -0.84
N ASP A 172 -20.88 26.47 -0.27
CA ASP A 172 -21.11 27.88 -0.60
C ASP A 172 -20.27 28.39 -1.77
N GLY A 173 -19.35 27.58 -2.27
CA GLY A 173 -18.45 27.92 -3.40
C GLY A 173 -18.98 27.57 -4.79
N ILE A 174 -20.18 26.96 -4.88
CA ILE A 174 -20.76 26.51 -6.13
C ILE A 174 -22.29 26.64 -6.10
N ASP A 175 -22.88 26.97 -7.25
CA ASP A 175 -24.34 27.05 -7.38
C ASP A 175 -25.00 25.71 -7.03
N ALA A 176 -26.06 25.78 -6.23
CA ALA A 176 -26.85 24.62 -5.80
C ALA A 176 -27.48 23.83 -6.97
N ALA A 177 -27.70 24.46 -8.10
CA ALA A 177 -28.24 23.84 -9.30
C ALA A 177 -27.22 22.93 -10.02
N VAL A 178 -25.92 23.07 -9.74
CA VAL A 178 -24.88 22.22 -10.34
C VAL A 178 -24.94 20.84 -9.68
N THR A 179 -25.23 19.80 -10.46
CA THR A 179 -25.31 18.40 -10.00
C THR A 179 -24.15 17.54 -10.43
N GLU A 180 -23.33 18.03 -11.37
CA GLU A 180 -22.20 17.31 -11.95
C GLU A 180 -21.09 18.30 -12.29
N ALA A 181 -19.83 17.89 -12.15
CA ALA A 181 -18.66 18.71 -12.46
C ALA A 181 -18.09 18.36 -13.85
N SER A 182 -17.96 19.33 -14.72
CA SER A 182 -17.21 19.14 -15.97
C SER A 182 -15.70 19.30 -15.76
N TRP A 183 -14.90 18.65 -16.61
CA TRP A 183 -13.44 18.82 -16.58
C TRP A 183 -12.99 20.25 -16.82
N GLN A 184 -13.75 21.00 -17.63
CA GLN A 184 -13.49 22.42 -17.86
C GLN A 184 -13.69 23.26 -16.60
N MET A 185 -14.77 23.00 -15.85
CA MET A 185 -15.02 23.63 -14.56
C MET A 185 -13.91 23.28 -13.56
N ILE A 186 -13.53 22.00 -13.48
CA ILE A 186 -12.46 21.51 -12.60
C ILE A 186 -11.14 22.24 -12.93
N ALA A 187 -10.77 22.31 -14.19
CA ALA A 187 -9.51 22.95 -14.63
C ALA A 187 -9.46 24.47 -14.34
N SER A 188 -10.61 25.14 -14.27
CA SER A 188 -10.71 26.57 -13.92
C SER A 188 -10.70 26.86 -12.43
N THR A 189 -10.76 25.82 -11.58
CA THR A 189 -10.85 25.96 -10.13
C THR A 189 -9.46 25.80 -9.49
N PRO A 190 -9.12 26.56 -8.43
CA PRO A 190 -7.89 26.33 -7.67
C PRO A 190 -7.94 24.96 -7.00
N LEU A 191 -7.08 24.04 -7.44
CA LEU A 191 -7.07 22.66 -6.98
C LEU A 191 -5.96 22.40 -5.95
N CYS A 192 -6.29 21.54 -4.98
CA CYS A 192 -5.33 20.79 -4.19
C CYS A 192 -5.47 19.29 -4.55
N LEU A 193 -4.37 18.63 -4.86
CA LEU A 193 -4.38 17.24 -5.37
C LEU A 193 -3.34 16.38 -4.65
N LEU A 194 -3.46 15.06 -4.80
CA LEU A 194 -2.41 14.16 -4.34
C LEU A 194 -1.10 14.42 -5.08
N HIS A 195 0.03 14.09 -4.39
CA HIS A 195 1.37 14.19 -4.97
C HIS A 195 1.52 13.26 -6.18
N GLN A 196 2.37 13.63 -7.16
CA GLN A 196 2.60 12.86 -8.40
C GLN A 196 3.16 11.44 -8.17
N SER A 197 3.78 11.18 -7.02
CA SER A 197 4.18 9.82 -6.64
C SER A 197 2.99 8.86 -6.48
N MET A 198 1.79 9.39 -6.21
CA MET A 198 0.57 8.61 -6.04
C MET A 198 -0.01 8.19 -7.38
N GLN A 199 -0.40 6.92 -7.49
CA GLN A 199 -0.93 6.34 -8.73
C GLN A 199 -2.23 7.03 -9.18
N PHE A 200 -3.14 7.33 -8.24
CA PHE A 200 -4.34 8.12 -8.51
C PHE A 200 -4.04 9.43 -9.26
N ARG A 201 -3.01 10.19 -8.82
CA ARG A 201 -2.63 11.43 -9.47
C ARG A 201 -2.13 11.21 -10.89
N ARG A 202 -1.35 10.16 -11.13
CA ARG A 202 -0.88 9.83 -12.49
C ARG A 202 -2.02 9.44 -13.42
N ILE A 203 -3.01 8.71 -12.92
CA ILE A 203 -4.23 8.37 -13.66
C ILE A 203 -5.01 9.63 -14.02
N LEU A 204 -5.18 10.54 -13.07
CA LEU A 204 -5.86 11.82 -13.27
C LEU A 204 -5.13 12.68 -14.31
N ASP A 205 -3.82 12.85 -14.19
CA ASP A 205 -3.02 13.63 -15.13
C ASP A 205 -3.09 13.04 -16.54
N ALA A 206 -3.04 11.72 -16.69
CA ALA A 206 -3.18 11.03 -17.97
C ALA A 206 -4.58 11.25 -18.60
N ARG A 207 -5.65 11.23 -17.78
CA ARG A 207 -7.01 11.53 -18.25
C ARG A 207 -7.13 12.96 -18.76
N MET A 208 -6.60 13.93 -18.01
CA MET A 208 -6.61 15.33 -18.41
C MET A 208 -5.82 15.58 -19.70
N ALA A 209 -4.66 14.97 -19.83
CA ALA A 209 -3.86 15.04 -21.05
C ALA A 209 -4.62 14.48 -22.27
N ALA A 210 -5.35 13.37 -22.12
CA ALA A 210 -6.18 12.78 -23.17
C ALA A 210 -7.34 13.72 -23.61
N LEU A 211 -7.80 14.58 -22.71
CA LEU A 211 -8.81 15.61 -23.00
C LEU A 211 -8.20 16.92 -23.53
N GLY A 212 -6.90 16.95 -23.84
CA GLY A 212 -6.20 18.11 -24.36
C GLY A 212 -6.02 19.25 -23.34
N THR A 213 -6.14 18.95 -22.05
CA THR A 213 -6.00 19.94 -20.97
C THR A 213 -5.00 19.46 -19.91
N SER A 214 -4.56 20.39 -19.06
CA SER A 214 -3.65 20.08 -17.97
C SER A 214 -4.13 20.73 -16.68
N ILE A 215 -3.95 20.03 -15.56
CA ILE A 215 -4.22 20.57 -14.23
C ILE A 215 -2.90 20.87 -13.54
N VAL A 216 -2.72 22.14 -13.17
CA VAL A 216 -1.62 22.55 -12.30
C VAL A 216 -2.20 22.84 -10.92
N PRO A 217 -2.05 21.92 -9.94
CA PRO A 217 -2.59 22.14 -8.61
C PRO A 217 -1.85 23.29 -7.92
N ARG A 218 -2.58 24.05 -7.12
CA ARG A 218 -2.02 25.12 -6.28
C ARG A 218 -1.40 24.58 -4.99
N ALA A 219 -1.83 23.38 -4.56
CA ALA A 219 -1.29 22.67 -3.42
C ALA A 219 -1.27 21.16 -3.69
N VAL A 220 -0.32 20.46 -3.06
CA VAL A 220 -0.21 19.01 -3.14
C VAL A 220 -0.02 18.42 -1.74
N ALA A 221 -0.59 17.25 -1.49
CA ALA A 221 -0.44 16.49 -0.26
C ALA A 221 -0.37 14.99 -0.56
N ASP A 222 -0.09 14.17 0.43
CA ASP A 222 -0.07 12.70 0.32
C ASP A 222 -1.28 12.03 1.00
N SER A 223 -2.21 12.83 1.54
CA SER A 223 -3.36 12.38 2.30
C SER A 223 -4.64 13.12 1.88
N TYR A 224 -5.72 12.37 1.68
CA TYR A 224 -7.04 12.95 1.41
C TYR A 224 -7.58 13.75 2.59
N VAL A 225 -7.22 13.42 3.84
CA VAL A 225 -7.61 14.20 5.02
C VAL A 225 -7.05 15.62 4.93
N VAL A 226 -5.79 15.76 4.53
CA VAL A 226 -5.16 17.07 4.33
C VAL A 226 -5.81 17.84 3.18
N LEU A 227 -6.11 17.16 2.06
CA LEU A 227 -6.81 17.79 0.93
C LEU A 227 -8.19 18.31 1.33
N LEU A 228 -8.96 17.51 2.09
CA LEU A 228 -10.29 17.89 2.58
C LEU A 228 -10.23 19.08 3.56
N ASP A 229 -9.23 19.14 4.42
CA ASP A 229 -9.03 20.31 5.29
C ASP A 229 -8.70 21.58 4.47
N MET A 230 -7.88 21.45 3.42
CA MET A 230 -7.64 22.54 2.47
C MET A 230 -8.93 22.98 1.76
N VAL A 231 -9.77 22.05 1.32
CA VAL A 231 -11.09 22.38 0.72
C VAL A 231 -11.97 23.12 1.72
N ARG A 232 -11.97 22.69 2.99
CA ARG A 232 -12.73 23.34 4.06
C ARG A 232 -12.35 24.81 4.26
N SER A 233 -11.11 25.19 3.95
CA SER A 233 -10.68 26.60 3.98
C SER A 233 -11.43 27.52 2.99
N GLY A 234 -12.10 26.94 1.98
CA GLY A 234 -12.85 27.66 0.95
C GLY A 234 -12.03 28.18 -0.23
N ARG A 235 -10.73 27.94 -0.23
CA ARG A 235 -9.82 28.42 -1.30
C ARG A 235 -9.49 27.37 -2.35
N PHE A 236 -9.79 26.10 -2.06
CA PHE A 236 -9.40 24.97 -2.90
C PHE A 236 -10.59 24.04 -3.13
N SER A 237 -10.50 23.30 -4.22
CA SER A 237 -11.30 22.12 -4.48
C SER A 237 -10.37 20.93 -4.72
N THR A 238 -10.91 19.72 -4.67
CA THR A 238 -10.12 18.49 -4.87
C THR A 238 -10.90 17.45 -5.66
N ILE A 239 -10.21 16.36 -6.03
CA ILE A 239 -10.81 15.17 -6.62
C ILE A 239 -10.47 13.99 -5.71
N ILE A 240 -11.49 13.21 -5.35
CA ILE A 240 -11.35 12.04 -4.49
C ILE A 240 -12.06 10.83 -5.12
N PRO A 241 -11.72 9.59 -4.71
CA PRO A 241 -12.50 8.40 -5.03
C PRO A 241 -13.93 8.49 -4.50
N HIS A 242 -14.90 7.92 -5.23
CA HIS A 242 -16.31 7.91 -4.82
C HIS A 242 -16.54 7.21 -3.48
N SER A 243 -15.75 6.18 -3.17
CA SER A 243 -15.80 5.45 -1.90
C SER A 243 -15.53 6.32 -0.66
N TYR A 244 -14.81 7.45 -0.82
CA TYR A 244 -14.69 8.46 0.22
C TYR A 244 -15.96 9.29 0.37
N GLY A 245 -16.73 9.48 -0.70
CA GLY A 245 -18.01 10.18 -0.64
C GLY A 245 -19.00 9.50 0.32
N GLU A 246 -19.05 8.16 0.31
CA GLU A 246 -19.86 7.38 1.25
C GLU A 246 -19.38 7.56 2.70
N LEU A 247 -18.07 7.53 2.93
CA LEU A 247 -17.47 7.73 4.26
C LEU A 247 -17.71 9.14 4.80
N LEU A 248 -17.84 10.13 3.91
CA LEU A 248 -17.94 11.55 4.25
C LEU A 248 -19.38 12.08 4.14
N GLN A 249 -20.38 11.20 4.05
CA GLN A 249 -21.79 11.61 4.04
C GLN A 249 -22.14 12.43 5.29
N GLY A 250 -22.96 13.48 5.09
CA GLY A 250 -23.41 14.37 6.18
C GLY A 250 -22.45 15.54 6.47
N LEU A 251 -21.43 15.79 5.65
CA LEU A 251 -20.61 16.99 5.75
C LEU A 251 -21.31 18.18 5.06
N ASP A 252 -22.03 19.00 5.83
CA ASP A 252 -22.80 20.14 5.31
C ASP A 252 -21.95 21.23 4.65
N TRP A 253 -20.64 21.29 4.97
CA TRP A 253 -19.74 22.31 4.43
C TRP A 253 -19.21 21.96 3.03
N ALA A 254 -19.33 20.70 2.57
CA ALA A 254 -18.78 20.22 1.29
C ALA A 254 -19.87 19.73 0.36
N ARG A 255 -19.65 19.89 -0.93
CA ARG A 255 -20.41 19.24 -1.99
C ARG A 255 -19.51 18.24 -2.71
N PHE A 256 -20.09 17.07 -2.95
CA PHE A 256 -19.49 15.96 -3.66
C PHE A 256 -20.23 15.82 -5.00
N LEU A 257 -19.58 16.18 -6.08
CA LEU A 257 -20.19 16.17 -7.40
C LEU A 257 -19.56 15.06 -8.26
N PRO A 258 -20.36 14.17 -8.86
CA PRO A 258 -19.87 13.27 -9.90
C PRO A 258 -19.17 14.08 -11.00
N ILE A 259 -18.16 13.48 -11.65
CA ILE A 259 -17.44 14.12 -12.74
C ILE A 259 -18.02 13.62 -14.07
N ALA A 260 -18.45 14.55 -14.92
CA ALA A 260 -18.92 14.24 -16.25
C ALA A 260 -17.81 13.62 -17.09
N ASP A 261 -18.15 12.58 -17.87
CA ASP A 261 -17.21 11.91 -18.77
C ASP A 261 -15.88 11.52 -18.09
N GLU A 262 -15.97 10.92 -16.90
CA GLU A 262 -14.80 10.48 -16.13
C GLU A 262 -14.01 9.34 -16.80
N GLY A 263 -14.61 8.67 -17.80
CA GLY A 263 -14.09 7.49 -18.48
C GLY A 263 -14.42 6.19 -17.76
N ASP A 264 -13.72 5.12 -18.11
CA ASP A 264 -13.96 3.81 -17.52
C ASP A 264 -13.57 3.79 -16.04
N ALA A 265 -14.41 3.17 -15.23
CA ALA A 265 -14.11 2.94 -13.82
C ALA A 265 -12.84 2.08 -13.67
N ARG A 266 -12.01 2.41 -12.70
CA ARG A 266 -10.75 1.70 -12.44
C ARG A 266 -10.95 0.65 -11.36
N ARG A 267 -10.56 -0.59 -11.65
CA ARG A 267 -10.67 -1.66 -10.66
C ARG A 267 -9.61 -1.50 -9.58
N ILE A 268 -10.08 -1.48 -8.32
CA ILE A 268 -9.25 -1.58 -7.12
C ILE A 268 -9.49 -2.96 -6.50
N GLY A 269 -8.45 -3.58 -5.98
CA GLY A 269 -8.58 -4.88 -5.35
C GLY A 269 -7.44 -5.27 -4.45
N LEU A 270 -7.65 -6.41 -3.81
CA LEU A 270 -6.63 -7.08 -3.02
C LEU A 270 -5.66 -7.80 -3.97
N VAL A 271 -4.36 -7.61 -3.74
CA VAL A 271 -3.28 -8.33 -4.43
C VAL A 271 -2.41 -9.04 -3.40
N VAL A 272 -2.04 -10.26 -3.70
CA VAL A 272 -1.09 -11.07 -2.91
C VAL A 272 -0.07 -11.71 -3.85
N MET A 273 1.11 -12.05 -3.37
CA MET A 273 2.10 -12.75 -4.18
C MET A 273 1.56 -14.11 -4.66
N ASN A 274 1.69 -14.39 -5.95
CA ASN A 274 1.38 -15.69 -6.55
C ASN A 274 2.49 -16.68 -6.22
N ARG A 275 2.29 -17.49 -5.18
CA ARG A 275 3.23 -18.52 -4.74
C ARG A 275 2.49 -19.79 -4.29
N SER A 276 3.17 -20.91 -4.30
CA SER A 276 2.64 -22.17 -3.79
C SER A 276 3.64 -22.81 -2.82
N PRO A 277 3.21 -23.18 -1.61
CA PRO A 277 1.89 -22.94 -1.03
C PRO A 277 1.71 -21.50 -0.54
N LEU A 278 0.47 -21.02 -0.51
CA LEU A 278 0.11 -19.77 0.18
C LEU A 278 0.09 -19.99 1.69
N SER A 279 0.54 -19.01 2.47
CA SER A 279 0.42 -19.06 3.94
C SER A 279 -1.07 -19.03 4.37
N ALA A 280 -1.37 -19.61 5.54
CA ALA A 280 -2.73 -19.62 6.08
C ALA A 280 -3.28 -18.19 6.27
N VAL A 281 -2.43 -17.24 6.66
CA VAL A 281 -2.79 -15.83 6.83
C VAL A 281 -3.18 -15.20 5.49
N VAL A 282 -2.41 -15.41 4.42
CA VAL A 282 -2.74 -14.94 3.06
C VAL A 282 -4.01 -15.58 2.52
N GLN A 283 -4.22 -16.88 2.77
CA GLN A 283 -5.46 -17.58 2.38
C GLN A 283 -6.69 -16.99 3.09
N ALA A 284 -6.56 -16.64 4.38
CA ALA A 284 -7.62 -15.94 5.12
C ALA A 284 -7.95 -14.58 4.50
N GLY A 285 -6.94 -13.80 4.11
CA GLY A 285 -7.12 -12.54 3.40
C GLY A 285 -7.85 -12.68 2.07
N LEU A 286 -7.45 -13.67 1.26
CA LEU A 286 -8.15 -13.97 -0.01
C LEU A 286 -9.59 -14.42 0.22
N SER A 287 -9.87 -15.19 1.25
CA SER A 287 -11.24 -15.61 1.61
C SER A 287 -12.08 -14.40 2.02
N ALA A 288 -11.56 -13.52 2.88
CA ALA A 288 -12.24 -12.29 3.29
C ALA A 288 -12.55 -11.38 2.08
N ALA A 289 -11.61 -11.25 1.16
CA ALA A 289 -11.82 -10.47 -0.08
C ALA A 289 -12.93 -11.05 -0.97
N ARG A 290 -13.00 -12.39 -1.11
CA ARG A 290 -14.08 -13.05 -1.88
C ARG A 290 -15.45 -12.84 -1.24
N ASP A 291 -15.54 -12.88 0.09
CA ASP A 291 -16.80 -12.65 0.78
C ASP A 291 -17.34 -11.25 0.53
N LEU A 292 -16.46 -10.24 0.57
CA LEU A 292 -16.85 -8.85 0.27
C LEU A 292 -17.44 -8.70 -1.14
N VAL A 293 -16.91 -9.43 -2.12
CA VAL A 293 -17.46 -9.42 -3.48
C VAL A 293 -18.85 -10.06 -3.51
N LEU A 294 -19.05 -11.15 -2.76
CA LEU A 294 -20.35 -11.85 -2.70
C LEU A 294 -21.42 -11.05 -1.97
N GLU A 295 -21.04 -10.23 -0.97
CA GLU A 295 -21.97 -9.36 -0.22
C GLU A 295 -22.42 -8.12 -1.04
N GLN A 296 -21.79 -7.83 -2.19
CA GLN A 296 -22.13 -6.71 -3.08
C GLN A 296 -23.10 -7.10 -4.21
N VAL A 297 -23.32 -8.40 -4.42
CA VAL A 297 -24.25 -8.96 -5.43
C VAL A 297 -25.59 -9.27 -4.78
#